data_6d3104a753fe8894edd3e428d9a45c92
#
_entry.id   6d3104a753fe8894edd3e428d9a45c92
#
_cell.length_a   1.000
_cell.length_b   1.000
_cell.length_c   1.000
_cell.angle_alpha   90.00
_cell.angle_beta   90.00
_cell.angle_gamma   90.00
#
_symmetry.space_group_name_H-M   'P 1'
#
loop_
_entity.id
_entity.type
_entity.pdbx_description
1 polymer ?
#
loop_
_entity_poly.entity_id
_entity_poly.type
_entity_poly.pdbx_seq_one_letter_code
_entity_poly.pdbx_strand_id
1 'polypeptide(L)'
;MAQVQYQAVGRRKKAIARVRLIPGDGKIVINGRDIDNYFGLETLKMTVRQPLALTALEGRYDVLVNVYGGGLAGQAGAIRHGISRALVKADPELRPAVKKAGFLTRDPRMKERKKYGLKAARRAPQFSNR
;
A
#
# COMPACT_ATOMS: atom_id res chain seq x y z
N MET A 1 -16.51 21.87 10.55
CA MET A 1 -15.08 21.96 10.66
C MET A 1 -14.41 20.88 9.81
N ALA A 2 -13.42 21.25 9.05
CA ALA A 2 -12.74 20.28 8.19
C ALA A 2 -11.85 19.35 9.03
N GLN A 3 -11.91 18.08 8.74
CA GLN A 3 -11.00 17.13 9.36
C GLN A 3 -9.66 17.15 8.65
N VAL A 4 -8.61 16.94 9.42
CA VAL A 4 -7.28 16.77 8.85
C VAL A 4 -7.24 15.43 8.12
N GLN A 5 -6.81 15.46 6.87
CA GLN A 5 -6.66 14.25 6.07
C GLN A 5 -5.25 14.16 5.51
N TYR A 6 -4.71 12.96 5.55
CA TYR A 6 -3.41 12.71 4.96
C TYR A 6 -3.61 11.75 3.81
N GLN A 7 -3.27 12.22 2.62
CA GLN A 7 -3.50 11.46 1.40
C GLN A 7 -2.19 11.03 0.79
N ALA A 8 -2.17 9.81 0.26
CA ALA A 8 -1.00 9.31 -0.45
C ALA A 8 -1.44 8.26 -1.45
N VAL A 9 -0.59 8.02 -2.44
CA VAL A 9 -0.82 7.00 -3.46
C VAL A 9 0.21 5.90 -3.25
N GLY A 10 -0.26 4.67 -3.18
CA GLY A 10 0.60 3.50 -3.13
C GLY A 10 0.51 2.73 -4.44
N ARG A 11 1.60 2.07 -4.80
CA ARG A 11 1.65 1.31 -6.04
C ARG A 11 2.39 0.02 -5.82
N ARG A 12 1.91 -1.02 -6.47
CA ARG A 12 2.62 -2.29 -6.53
C ARG A 12 2.24 -3.02 -7.80
N LYS A 13 3.23 -3.28 -8.66
CA LYS A 13 2.97 -3.88 -9.98
C LYS A 13 1.98 -3.00 -10.72
N LYS A 14 0.84 -3.54 -11.09
CA LYS A 14 -0.17 -2.76 -11.81
C LYS A 14 -1.25 -2.17 -10.91
N ALA A 15 -1.19 -2.44 -9.61
CA ALA A 15 -2.19 -1.94 -8.68
C ALA A 15 -1.85 -0.53 -8.23
N ILE A 16 -2.87 0.30 -8.12
CA ILE A 16 -2.74 1.68 -7.66
C ILE A 16 -3.76 1.89 -6.56
N ALA A 17 -3.30 2.35 -5.39
CA ALA A 17 -4.17 2.61 -4.25
C ALA A 17 -4.09 4.08 -3.85
N ARG A 18 -5.23 4.71 -3.76
CA ARG A 18 -5.34 6.06 -3.22
C ARG A 18 -5.81 5.94 -1.79
N VAL A 19 -4.96 6.36 -0.87
CA VAL A 19 -5.20 6.16 0.55
C VAL A 19 -5.43 7.50 1.22
N ARG A 20 -6.44 7.57 2.08
CA ARG A 20 -6.68 8.72 2.95
C ARG A 20 -6.72 8.25 4.38
N LEU A 21 -5.97 8.93 5.24
CA LEU A 21 -6.05 8.72 6.67
C LEU A 21 -6.81 9.87 7.30
N ILE A 22 -7.80 9.53 8.10
CA ILE A 22 -8.51 10.54 8.88
C ILE A 22 -8.53 10.07 10.33
N PRO A 23 -8.58 10.98 11.31
CA PRO A 23 -8.69 10.56 12.70
C PRO A 23 -9.93 9.71 12.90
N GLY A 24 -9.79 8.60 13.59
CA GLY A 24 -10.90 7.69 13.76
C GLY A 24 -10.55 6.54 14.67
N ASP A 25 -11.28 5.44 14.51
CA ASP A 25 -11.25 4.32 15.44
C ASP A 25 -10.54 3.08 14.91
N GLY A 26 -10.03 3.13 13.69
CA GLY A 26 -9.32 1.98 13.14
C GLY A 26 -10.06 1.24 12.04
N LYS A 27 -11.10 1.85 11.49
CA LYS A 27 -11.80 1.26 10.35
C LYS A 27 -10.93 1.31 9.11
N ILE A 28 -10.99 0.25 8.31
CA ILE A 28 -10.33 0.24 7.00
C ILE A 28 -11.40 -0.10 5.97
N VAL A 29 -11.66 0.86 5.08
CA VAL A 29 -12.68 0.72 4.05
C VAL A 29 -12.00 0.78 2.69
N ILE A 30 -12.23 -0.25 1.88
CA ILE A 30 -11.57 -0.39 0.57
C ILE A 30 -12.66 -0.46 -0.49
N ASN A 31 -12.66 0.56 -1.37
CA ASN A 31 -13.66 0.67 -2.44
C ASN A 31 -15.08 0.61 -1.88
N GLY A 32 -15.30 1.27 -0.74
CA GLY A 32 -16.61 1.31 -0.11
C GLY A 32 -16.99 0.08 0.70
N ARG A 33 -16.06 -0.86 0.85
CA ARG A 33 -16.33 -2.11 1.57
C ARG A 33 -15.35 -2.26 2.73
N ASP A 34 -15.84 -2.83 3.83
CA ASP A 34 -14.96 -3.13 4.95
C ASP A 34 -13.86 -4.10 4.50
N ILE A 35 -12.67 -3.99 5.12
CA ILE A 35 -11.54 -4.82 4.73
C ILE A 35 -11.87 -6.31 4.82
N ASP A 36 -12.69 -6.70 5.80
CA ASP A 36 -13.04 -8.11 5.97
C ASP A 36 -13.92 -8.61 4.83
N ASN A 37 -14.68 -7.71 4.20
CA ASN A 37 -15.49 -8.06 3.03
C ASN A 37 -14.70 -7.99 1.74
N TYR A 38 -13.69 -7.13 1.70
CA TYR A 38 -12.94 -6.93 0.46
C TYR A 38 -11.92 -8.04 0.24
N PHE A 39 -11.18 -8.40 1.27
CA PHE A 39 -10.17 -9.47 1.18
C PHE A 39 -10.68 -10.70 1.91
N GLY A 40 -10.66 -11.84 1.20
CA GLY A 40 -11.04 -13.11 1.81
C GLY A 40 -9.90 -13.78 2.58
N LEU A 41 -8.65 -13.40 2.28
CA LEU A 41 -7.49 -14.04 2.91
C LEU A 41 -6.94 -13.20 4.04
N GLU A 42 -6.71 -13.84 5.18
CA GLU A 42 -6.13 -13.13 6.33
C GLU A 42 -4.76 -12.56 6.05
N THR A 43 -3.96 -13.25 5.23
CA THR A 43 -2.61 -12.77 4.90
C THR A 43 -2.66 -11.42 4.20
N LEU A 44 -3.66 -11.19 3.35
CA LEU A 44 -3.80 -9.92 2.66
C LEU A 44 -4.24 -8.81 3.61
N LYS A 45 -5.15 -9.14 4.54
CA LYS A 45 -5.56 -8.18 5.56
C LYS A 45 -4.39 -7.79 6.44
N MET A 46 -3.56 -8.75 6.82
CA MET A 46 -2.36 -8.48 7.61
C MET A 46 -1.39 -7.56 6.87
N THR A 47 -1.21 -7.81 5.57
CA THR A 47 -0.35 -6.96 4.75
C THR A 47 -0.80 -5.51 4.83
N VAL A 48 -2.10 -5.27 4.69
CA VAL A 48 -2.64 -3.91 4.74
C VAL A 48 -2.42 -3.28 6.12
N ARG A 49 -2.57 -4.05 7.18
CA ARG A 49 -2.46 -3.53 8.54
C ARG A 49 -1.03 -3.37 9.04
N GLN A 50 -0.04 -3.95 8.37
CA GLN A 50 1.34 -3.94 8.84
C GLN A 50 1.88 -2.55 9.19
N PRO A 51 1.69 -1.51 8.36
CA PRO A 51 2.23 -0.21 8.74
C PRO A 51 1.60 0.35 10.00
N LEU A 52 0.31 0.11 10.18
CA LEU A 52 -0.39 0.60 11.37
C LEU A 52 0.05 -0.16 12.62
N ALA A 53 0.24 -1.47 12.50
CA ALA A 53 0.72 -2.27 13.61
C ALA A 53 2.14 -1.89 13.99
N LEU A 54 3.00 -1.68 12.98
CA LEU A 54 4.40 -1.29 13.20
C LEU A 54 4.51 0.01 13.98
N THR A 55 3.63 0.95 13.69
CA THR A 55 3.68 2.28 14.30
C THR A 55 2.77 2.41 15.52
N ALA A 56 2.07 1.33 15.88
CA ALA A 56 1.12 1.29 17.00
C ALA A 56 -0.01 2.31 16.85
N LEU A 57 -0.47 2.52 15.62
CA LEU A 57 -1.50 3.52 15.34
C LEU A 57 -2.81 2.90 14.85
N GLU A 58 -3.01 1.61 15.10
CA GLU A 58 -4.18 0.91 14.57
C GLU A 58 -5.51 1.50 15.00
N GLY A 59 -5.61 2.00 16.19
CA GLY A 59 -6.87 2.57 16.68
C GLY A 59 -6.98 4.07 16.54
N ARG A 60 -6.06 4.70 15.86
CA ARG A 60 -5.97 6.16 15.78
C ARG A 60 -6.52 6.75 14.50
N TYR A 61 -6.56 5.98 13.44
CA TYR A 61 -6.99 6.47 12.13
C TYR A 61 -7.99 5.54 11.50
N ASP A 62 -8.94 6.13 10.79
CA ASP A 62 -9.71 5.40 9.79
C ASP A 62 -8.98 5.52 8.47
N VAL A 63 -8.98 4.44 7.70
CA VAL A 63 -8.27 4.38 6.43
C VAL A 63 -9.31 4.20 5.33
N LEU A 64 -9.35 5.14 4.41
CA LEU A 64 -10.27 5.08 3.27
C LEU A 64 -9.43 4.88 2.03
N VAL A 65 -9.73 3.83 1.27
CA VAL A 65 -8.91 3.42 0.13
C VAL A 65 -9.78 3.26 -1.10
N ASN A 66 -9.28 3.80 -2.21
CA ASN A 66 -9.76 3.46 -3.54
C ASN A 66 -8.62 2.78 -4.25
N VAL A 67 -8.79 1.51 -4.63
CA VAL A 67 -7.73 0.73 -5.25
C VAL A 67 -8.27 0.08 -6.52
N TYR A 68 -7.41 -0.04 -7.53
CA TYR A 68 -7.77 -0.69 -8.78
C TYR A 68 -6.53 -1.25 -9.45
N GLY A 69 -6.77 -2.16 -10.37
CA GLY A 69 -5.73 -2.78 -11.16
C GLY A 69 -5.03 -3.91 -10.45
N GLY A 70 -4.38 -4.77 -11.22
CA GLY A 70 -3.66 -5.91 -10.69
C GLY A 70 -4.55 -6.91 -9.99
N GLY A 71 -3.94 -7.85 -9.29
CA GLY A 71 -4.66 -8.83 -8.50
C GLY A 71 -4.77 -8.42 -7.04
N LEU A 72 -5.48 -9.21 -6.25
CA LEU A 72 -5.71 -8.87 -4.85
C LEU A 72 -4.41 -8.73 -4.05
N ALA A 73 -3.43 -9.62 -4.31
CA ALA A 73 -2.16 -9.54 -3.61
C ALA A 73 -1.43 -8.23 -3.94
N GLY A 74 -1.44 -7.85 -5.23
CA GLY A 74 -0.85 -6.57 -5.64
C GLY A 74 -1.57 -5.39 -5.03
N GLN A 75 -2.89 -5.49 -4.93
CA GLN A 75 -3.68 -4.42 -4.32
C GLN A 75 -3.35 -4.27 -2.85
N ALA A 76 -3.22 -5.37 -2.11
CA ALA A 76 -2.85 -5.30 -0.69
C ALA A 76 -1.49 -4.65 -0.52
N GLY A 77 -0.52 -4.99 -1.37
CA GLY A 77 0.80 -4.36 -1.34
C GLY A 77 0.75 -2.88 -1.67
N ALA A 78 -0.07 -2.49 -2.66
CA ALA A 78 -0.23 -1.09 -3.01
C ALA A 78 -0.86 -0.29 -1.85
N ILE A 79 -1.85 -0.88 -1.19
CA ILE A 79 -2.49 -0.24 -0.04
C ILE A 79 -1.49 -0.07 1.09
N ARG A 80 -0.69 -1.10 1.38
CA ARG A 80 0.35 -1.01 2.41
C ARG A 80 1.32 0.14 2.11
N HIS A 81 1.75 0.24 0.87
CA HIS A 81 2.64 1.32 0.44
C HIS A 81 1.97 2.69 0.64
N GLY A 82 0.70 2.81 0.25
CA GLY A 82 -0.03 4.06 0.40
C GLY A 82 -0.25 4.46 1.85
N ILE A 83 -0.61 3.51 2.71
CA ILE A 83 -0.79 3.77 4.13
C ILE A 83 0.54 4.24 4.73
N SER A 84 1.63 3.57 4.38
CA SER A 84 2.95 3.94 4.90
C SER A 84 3.31 5.36 4.53
N ARG A 85 3.09 5.74 3.28
CA ARG A 85 3.36 7.11 2.84
C ARG A 85 2.47 8.13 3.53
N ALA A 86 1.22 7.80 3.74
CA ALA A 86 0.30 8.70 4.43
C ALA A 86 0.68 8.88 5.89
N LEU A 87 1.11 7.80 6.55
CA LEU A 87 1.57 7.87 7.93
C LEU A 87 2.80 8.78 8.07
N VAL A 88 3.73 8.69 7.13
CA VAL A 88 4.91 9.55 7.14
C VAL A 88 4.52 11.01 6.92
N LYS A 89 3.49 11.27 6.13
CA LYS A 89 2.97 12.62 5.98
C LYS A 89 2.40 13.15 7.28
N ALA A 90 1.68 12.28 7.99
CA ALA A 90 1.06 12.67 9.26
C ALA A 90 2.12 12.92 10.33
N ASP A 91 3.17 12.09 10.33
CA ASP A 91 4.23 12.18 11.33
C ASP A 91 5.55 11.76 10.68
N PRO A 92 6.36 12.71 10.23
CA PRO A 92 7.64 12.40 9.58
C PRO A 92 8.60 11.61 10.46
N GLU A 93 8.43 11.62 11.76
CA GLU A 93 9.28 10.85 12.66
C GLU A 93 9.09 9.35 12.50
N LEU A 94 7.99 8.93 11.89
CA LEU A 94 7.76 7.51 11.62
C LEU A 94 8.57 6.99 10.43
N ARG A 95 9.15 7.88 9.64
CA ARG A 95 9.84 7.48 8.41
C ARG A 95 10.94 6.45 8.62
N PRO A 96 11.83 6.58 9.61
CA PRO A 96 12.90 5.58 9.76
C PRO A 96 12.36 4.17 10.01
N ALA A 97 11.34 4.03 10.84
CA ALA A 97 10.78 2.72 11.16
C ALA A 97 10.10 2.11 9.94
N VAL A 98 9.30 2.91 9.22
CA VAL A 98 8.56 2.46 8.06
C VAL A 98 9.50 2.11 6.91
N LYS A 99 10.54 2.93 6.73
CA LYS A 99 11.54 2.68 5.70
C LYS A 99 12.32 1.41 5.99
N LYS A 100 12.71 1.21 7.24
CA LYS A 100 13.46 0.02 7.64
C LYS A 100 12.66 -1.25 7.38
N ALA A 101 11.35 -1.19 7.57
CA ALA A 101 10.48 -2.32 7.30
C ALA A 101 10.28 -2.59 5.81
N GLY A 102 10.72 -1.66 4.94
CA GLY A 102 10.61 -1.83 3.51
C GLY A 102 9.29 -1.37 2.93
N PHE A 103 8.45 -0.71 3.71
CA PHE A 103 7.10 -0.36 3.28
C PHE A 103 7.04 0.90 2.40
N LEU A 104 8.12 1.67 2.35
CA LEU A 104 8.16 2.88 1.53
C LEU A 104 8.74 2.65 0.14
N THR A 105 9.33 1.50 -0.09
CA THR A 105 10.02 1.21 -1.34
C THR A 105 9.07 0.55 -2.32
N ARG A 106 8.95 1.15 -3.49
CA ARG A 106 8.21 0.50 -4.57
C ARG A 106 9.06 -0.63 -5.14
N ASP A 107 8.40 -1.71 -5.52
CA ASP A 107 9.07 -2.86 -6.09
C ASP A 107 9.73 -2.45 -7.42
N PRO A 108 11.07 -2.52 -7.53
CA PRO A 108 11.76 -2.08 -8.75
C PRO A 108 11.80 -3.13 -9.85
N ARG A 109 11.31 -4.34 -9.61
CA ARG A 109 11.48 -5.41 -10.60
C ARG A 109 10.82 -5.11 -11.92
N MET A 110 9.75 -4.37 -11.93
CA MET A 110 9.10 -4.01 -13.19
C MET A 110 9.99 -3.16 -14.07
N LYS A 111 10.82 -2.33 -13.47
CA LYS A 111 11.76 -1.52 -14.23
C LYS A 111 12.92 -2.31 -14.76
N GLU A 112 13.41 -3.23 -13.98
CA GLU A 112 14.57 -4.02 -14.37
C GLU A 112 14.28 -4.87 -15.59
N ARG A 113 13.08 -5.36 -15.70
CA ARG A 113 12.72 -6.23 -16.80
C ARG A 113 12.74 -5.55 -18.16
N LYS A 114 12.68 -4.25 -18.16
CA LYS A 114 12.70 -3.50 -19.41
C LYS A 114 14.09 -3.31 -19.98
N LYS A 115 15.11 -3.50 -19.20
CA LYS A 115 16.46 -3.23 -19.65
C LYS A 115 17.03 -4.29 -20.55
N TYR A 116 16.59 -5.44 -20.48
CA TYR A 116 17.23 -6.53 -21.19
C TYR A 116 16.38 -7.07 -22.28
N GLY A 117 17.52 -6.96 -22.45
CA GLY A 117 16.93 -7.36 -22.90
C GLY A 117 17.08 -7.59 -23.49
N LEU A 118 17.57 -7.37 -22.93
CA LEU A 118 17.22 -7.51 -22.98
C LEU A 118 17.17 -7.95 -23.11
N LYS A 119 17.49 -7.93 -23.20
CA LYS A 119 17.28 -8.49 -22.96
C LYS A 119 16.95 -9.04 -22.59
N ALA A 120 17.20 -9.11 -22.53
CA ALA A 120 16.56 -9.69 -21.95
C ALA A 120 16.38 -9.96 -21.46
N ALA A 121 16.49 -9.91 -21.24
CA ALA A 121 15.82 -10.12 -20.50
C ALA A 121 15.55 -10.25 -20.35
N ARG A 122 15.65 -10.21 -20.26
CA ARG A 122 14.99 -10.25 -19.85
C ARG A 122 14.40 -10.32 -20.31
N ARG A 123 14.26 -10.36 -20.89
CA ARG A 123 13.37 -10.45 -21.16
C ARG A 123 12.66 -10.54 -21.12
N ALA A 124 12.51 -10.29 -20.97
CA ALA A 124 11.59 -10.35 -20.63
C ALA A 124 10.95 -10.42 -20.43
N PRO A 125 10.42 -10.23 -20.52
CA PRO A 125 9.42 -10.18 -20.07
C PRO A 125 8.92 -10.73 -19.53
N GLN A 126 8.60 -10.94 -18.99
CA GLN A 126 7.95 -11.45 -18.34
C GLN A 126 7.62 -11.34 -17.46
N PHE A 127 7.48 -10.90 -16.87
CA PHE A 127 6.90 -10.94 -15.83
C PHE A 127 6.05 -10.29 -15.78
N SER A 128 5.87 -9.89 -16.39
CA SER A 128 5.08 -9.23 -16.30
C SER A 128 4.18 -9.21 -15.56
N ASN A 129 3.98 -9.29 -15.35
CA ASN A 129 3.13 -9.29 -14.57
C ASN A 129 3.19 -9.96 -13.64
N ARG A 130 3.53 -10.03 -13.28
CA ARG A 130 3.54 -10.78 -12.42
C ARG A 130 3.08 -10.44 -11.62
#